data_32bf95b2fc869cf683598d62840ac2ad
#
_entry.id   32bf95b2fc869cf683598d62840ac2ad
#
_cell.length_a   1.000
_cell.length_b   1.000
_cell.length_c   1.000
_cell.angle_alpha   90.00
_cell.angle_beta   90.00
_cell.angle_gamma   90.00
#
_symmetry.space_group_name_H-M   'P 1'
#
loop_
_entity.id
_entity.type
_entity.pdbx_description
1 polymer ?
#
loop_
_entity_poly.entity_id
_entity_poly.type
_entity_poly.pdbx_seq_one_letter_code
_entity_poly.pdbx_strand_id
1 'polypeptide(L)'
;MNAIASFPETRRIEDMMKMSQGTPAASKTKARSLPYLIRGTMAIIVAITLVRQFVVPGSDASNFPIYLGVYFLANGILSFKIARSDEERGRKDLAAALTSIIGGILLIVAFPFSSYRDSLISTDIGRYSFSAIVMIIGLLQVRKAVYMTPQRIVKHAHLVFGALEVILGIVVVAIPVGWEANVVALVWLVLVAIYMFTVARRLREA
;
A
#
# COMPACT_ATOMS: atom_id res chain seq x y z
N MET A 1 -3.31 38.78 56.67
CA MET A 1 -4.08 37.92 55.75
C MET A 1 -4.31 38.72 54.46
N ASN A 2 -3.44 38.50 53.47
CA ASN A 2 -3.54 39.19 52.18
C ASN A 2 -4.06 38.19 51.15
N ALA A 3 -5.32 38.32 50.75
CA ALA A 3 -5.90 37.63 49.65
C ALA A 3 -5.42 38.31 48.34
N ILE A 4 -4.50 37.66 47.61
CA ILE A 4 -4.09 38.08 46.28
C ILE A 4 -5.23 37.70 45.33
N ALA A 5 -6.01 38.71 44.90
CA ALA A 5 -7.01 38.55 43.88
C ALA A 5 -6.30 38.13 42.56
N SER A 6 -6.54 36.93 42.10
CA SER A 6 -6.02 36.44 40.82
C SER A 6 -6.70 37.19 39.69
N PHE A 7 -5.92 37.96 38.94
CA PHE A 7 -6.35 38.76 37.80
C PHE A 7 -7.03 37.88 36.73
N PRO A 8 -8.16 38.28 36.17
CA PRO A 8 -8.88 37.49 35.13
C PRO A 8 -8.13 37.35 33.81
N GLU A 9 -7.09 38.15 33.59
CA GLU A 9 -6.25 38.04 32.38
C GLU A 9 -5.36 36.80 32.32
N THR A 10 -4.90 36.34 33.48
CA THR A 10 -4.05 35.10 33.50
C THR A 10 -4.82 33.86 33.08
N ARG A 11 -6.11 33.76 33.42
CA ARG A 11 -6.96 32.66 32.93
C ARG A 11 -7.17 32.69 31.41
N ARG A 12 -7.32 33.87 30.85
CA ARG A 12 -7.55 34.06 29.41
C ARG A 12 -6.31 33.67 28.59
N ILE A 13 -5.14 33.94 29.10
CA ILE A 13 -3.87 33.55 28.48
C ILE A 13 -3.64 32.03 28.59
N GLU A 14 -3.95 31.40 29.74
CA GLU A 14 -3.89 29.96 29.90
C GLU A 14 -4.88 29.21 29.00
N ASP A 15 -6.11 29.73 28.83
CA ASP A 15 -7.12 29.14 27.94
C ASP A 15 -6.75 29.32 26.46
N MET A 16 -6.16 30.45 26.07
CA MET A 16 -5.60 30.63 24.72
C MET A 16 -4.38 29.73 24.47
N MET A 17 -3.51 29.50 25.44
CA MET A 17 -2.40 28.53 25.32
C MET A 17 -2.92 27.09 25.22
N LYS A 18 -3.96 26.71 25.95
CA LYS A 18 -4.59 25.39 25.86
C LYS A 18 -5.30 25.20 24.51
N MET A 19 -5.96 26.22 23.97
CA MET A 19 -6.54 26.18 22.60
C MET A 19 -5.44 26.07 21.52
N SER A 20 -4.29 26.70 21.69
CA SER A 20 -3.15 26.59 20.77
C SER A 20 -2.49 25.20 20.81
N GLN A 21 -2.59 24.47 21.91
CA GLN A 21 -2.04 23.11 22.05
C GLN A 21 -2.99 22.01 21.53
N GLY A 22 -4.26 22.31 21.23
CA GLY A 22 -5.26 21.33 20.78
C GLY A 22 -5.13 20.83 19.33
N THR A 23 -4.21 21.36 18.53
CA THR A 23 -4.08 21.07 17.11
C THR A 23 -3.03 20.02 16.69
N PRO A 24 -2.06 19.59 17.53
CA PRO A 24 -1.00 18.71 17.02
C PRO A 24 -1.41 17.24 16.84
N ALA A 25 -2.39 16.72 17.58
CA ALA A 25 -2.80 15.32 17.49
C ALA A 25 -3.58 15.00 16.20
N ALA A 26 -4.55 15.83 15.84
CA ALA A 26 -5.33 15.66 14.60
C ALA A 26 -4.47 15.83 13.34
N SER A 27 -3.48 16.72 13.36
CA SER A 27 -2.53 16.91 12.27
C SER A 27 -1.63 15.69 12.07
N LYS A 28 -1.13 15.08 13.16
CA LYS A 28 -0.27 13.87 13.12
C LYS A 28 -1.03 12.64 12.61
N THR A 29 -2.30 12.47 12.99
CA THR A 29 -3.13 11.33 12.55
C THR A 29 -3.47 11.45 11.07
N LYS A 30 -3.77 12.66 10.60
CA LYS A 30 -4.03 12.96 9.19
C LYS A 30 -2.80 12.71 8.31
N ALA A 31 -1.61 13.10 8.79
CA ALA A 31 -0.34 12.84 8.12
C ALA A 31 -0.03 11.34 7.99
N ARG A 32 -0.39 10.52 8.99
CA ARG A 32 -0.17 9.06 8.97
C ARG A 32 -1.10 8.32 8.00
N SER A 33 -2.31 8.80 7.75
CA SER A 33 -3.28 8.15 6.86
C SER A 33 -3.04 8.47 5.37
N LEU A 34 -2.42 9.61 5.05
CA LEU A 34 -2.24 10.09 3.68
C LEU A 34 -1.49 9.10 2.77
N PRO A 35 -0.38 8.47 3.17
CA PRO A 35 0.32 7.51 2.32
C PRO A 35 -0.54 6.30 1.93
N TYR A 36 -1.41 5.83 2.82
CA TYR A 36 -2.32 4.72 2.53
C TYR A 36 -3.40 5.14 1.52
N LEU A 37 -3.92 6.37 1.63
CA LEU A 37 -4.86 6.91 0.65
C LEU A 37 -4.24 7.00 -0.74
N ILE A 38 -3.02 7.55 -0.84
CA ILE A 38 -2.31 7.66 -2.12
C ILE A 38 -2.15 6.29 -2.76
N ARG A 39 -1.71 5.29 -2.00
CA ARG A 39 -1.53 3.91 -2.50
C ARG A 39 -2.83 3.28 -2.95
N GLY A 40 -3.90 3.43 -2.17
CA GLY A 40 -5.23 2.94 -2.52
C GLY A 40 -5.76 3.57 -3.81
N THR A 41 -5.60 4.89 -3.96
CA THR A 41 -5.98 5.61 -5.18
C THR A 41 -5.16 5.14 -6.39
N MET A 42 -3.85 4.96 -6.24
CA MET A 42 -3.00 4.43 -7.31
C MET A 42 -3.42 3.02 -7.73
N ALA A 43 -3.75 2.14 -6.76
CA ALA A 43 -4.23 0.79 -7.06
C ALA A 43 -5.54 0.83 -7.86
N ILE A 44 -6.47 1.73 -7.53
CA ILE A 44 -7.72 1.93 -8.29
C ILE A 44 -7.43 2.42 -9.71
N ILE A 45 -6.55 3.41 -9.88
CA ILE A 45 -6.20 3.94 -11.21
C ILE A 45 -5.65 2.82 -12.10
N VAL A 46 -4.73 2.01 -11.57
CA VAL A 46 -4.16 0.88 -12.32
C VAL A 46 -5.23 -0.18 -12.60
N ALA A 47 -6.12 -0.47 -11.65
CA ALA A 47 -7.23 -1.41 -11.85
C ALA A 47 -8.19 -0.93 -12.96
N ILE A 48 -8.55 0.36 -12.98
CA ILE A 48 -9.40 0.95 -14.04
C ILE A 48 -8.70 0.87 -15.39
N THR A 49 -7.39 1.16 -15.44
CA THR A 49 -6.62 1.05 -16.69
C THR A 49 -6.62 -0.37 -17.22
N LEU A 50 -6.49 -1.36 -16.30
CA LEU A 50 -6.55 -2.77 -16.66
C LEU A 50 -7.94 -3.17 -17.17
N VAL A 51 -9.02 -2.77 -16.48
CA VAL A 51 -10.40 -3.03 -16.93
C VAL A 51 -10.62 -2.46 -18.33
N ARG A 52 -10.13 -1.24 -18.59
CA ARG A 52 -10.24 -0.63 -19.92
C ARG A 52 -9.59 -1.49 -21.00
N GLN A 53 -8.46 -2.12 -20.73
CA GLN A 53 -7.79 -3.01 -21.69
C GLN A 53 -8.63 -4.25 -22.03
N PHE A 54 -9.46 -4.74 -21.09
CA PHE A 54 -10.36 -5.86 -21.36
C PHE A 54 -11.64 -5.47 -22.10
N VAL A 55 -12.15 -4.26 -21.84
CA VAL A 55 -13.48 -3.84 -22.34
C VAL A 55 -13.40 -3.13 -23.69
N VAL A 56 -12.31 -2.42 -23.97
CA VAL A 56 -12.17 -1.65 -25.22
C VAL A 56 -11.49 -2.50 -26.29
N PRO A 57 -12.22 -2.87 -27.38
CA PRO A 57 -11.65 -3.59 -28.50
C PRO A 57 -10.46 -2.83 -29.11
N GLY A 58 -9.36 -3.53 -29.37
CA GLY A 58 -8.16 -2.92 -29.95
C GLY A 58 -7.26 -2.20 -28.95
N SER A 59 -7.60 -2.19 -27.66
CA SER A 59 -6.66 -1.74 -26.64
C SER A 59 -5.53 -2.76 -26.45
N ASP A 60 -4.29 -2.26 -26.44
CA ASP A 60 -3.12 -3.11 -26.32
C ASP A 60 -2.90 -3.50 -24.84
N ALA A 61 -3.21 -4.75 -24.48
CA ALA A 61 -2.97 -5.32 -23.15
C ALA A 61 -1.47 -5.47 -22.84
N SER A 62 -0.59 -5.28 -23.83
CA SER A 62 0.86 -5.44 -23.71
C SER A 62 1.47 -4.50 -22.68
N ASN A 63 0.86 -3.34 -22.42
CA ASN A 63 1.38 -2.33 -21.48
C ASN A 63 1.04 -2.60 -20.00
N PHE A 64 0.27 -3.64 -19.69
CA PHE A 64 -0.14 -3.94 -18.32
C PHE A 64 1.04 -4.15 -17.34
N PRO A 65 2.11 -4.86 -17.69
CA PRO A 65 3.25 -5.03 -16.81
C PRO A 65 3.92 -3.70 -16.43
N ILE A 66 3.93 -2.73 -17.35
CA ILE A 66 4.47 -1.39 -17.07
C ILE A 66 3.62 -0.69 -16.01
N TYR A 67 2.29 -0.69 -16.14
CA TYR A 67 1.41 -0.06 -15.16
C TYR A 67 1.55 -0.71 -13.77
N LEU A 68 1.64 -2.03 -13.74
CA LEU A 68 1.85 -2.77 -12.50
C LEU A 68 3.24 -2.48 -11.91
N GLY A 69 4.26 -2.43 -12.75
CA GLY A 69 5.63 -2.08 -12.35
C GLY A 69 5.73 -0.67 -11.79
N VAL A 70 5.08 0.30 -12.43
CA VAL A 70 5.00 1.69 -11.95
C VAL A 70 4.26 1.74 -10.60
N TYR A 71 3.18 0.97 -10.45
CA TYR A 71 2.47 0.86 -9.17
C TYR A 71 3.39 0.33 -8.06
N PHE A 72 4.09 -0.79 -8.28
CA PHE A 72 5.00 -1.36 -7.30
C PHE A 72 6.15 -0.41 -6.96
N LEU A 73 6.74 0.24 -7.97
CA LEU A 73 7.82 1.19 -7.79
C LEU A 73 7.38 2.38 -6.92
N ALA A 74 6.27 3.01 -7.25
CA ALA A 74 5.73 4.14 -6.50
C ALA A 74 5.32 3.73 -5.07
N ASN A 75 4.67 2.56 -4.92
CA ASN A 75 4.32 2.00 -3.61
C ASN A 75 5.57 1.74 -2.76
N GLY A 76 6.62 1.21 -3.37
CA GLY A 76 7.91 0.96 -2.72
C GLY A 76 8.61 2.23 -2.27
N ILE A 77 8.67 3.26 -3.13
CA ILE A 77 9.26 4.58 -2.81
C ILE A 77 8.51 5.24 -1.65
N LEU A 78 7.18 5.23 -1.68
CA LEU A 78 6.36 5.76 -0.58
C LEU A 78 6.60 4.99 0.72
N SER A 79 6.70 3.66 0.65
CA SER A 79 7.02 2.81 1.80
C SER A 79 8.39 3.11 2.37
N PHE A 80 9.39 3.26 1.49
CA PHE A 80 10.76 3.58 1.87
C PHE A 80 10.86 4.92 2.60
N LYS A 81 10.19 5.95 2.07
CA LYS A 81 10.14 7.27 2.67
C LYS A 81 9.54 7.22 4.08
N ILE A 82 8.46 6.45 4.28
CA ILE A 82 7.81 6.30 5.58
C ILE A 82 8.71 5.52 6.54
N ALA A 83 9.31 4.42 6.07
CA ALA A 83 10.21 3.60 6.87
C ALA A 83 11.43 4.38 7.37
N ARG A 84 11.91 5.33 6.58
CA ARG A 84 13.05 6.17 6.95
C ARG A 84 12.69 7.30 7.93
N SER A 85 11.43 7.73 7.94
CA SER A 85 10.97 8.80 8.85
C SER A 85 10.63 8.31 10.26
N ASP A 86 10.54 6.99 10.50
CA ASP A 86 10.17 6.38 11.77
C ASP A 86 11.28 5.39 12.22
N GLU A 87 12.23 5.86 13.00
CA GLU A 87 13.44 5.11 13.38
C GLU A 87 13.15 3.77 14.10
N GLU A 88 12.10 3.68 14.91
CA GLU A 88 11.75 2.46 15.64
C GLU A 88 11.10 1.39 14.72
N ARG A 89 10.36 1.82 13.70
CA ARG A 89 9.66 0.94 12.75
C ARG A 89 10.43 0.72 11.46
N GLY A 90 11.38 1.59 11.15
CA GLY A 90 11.99 1.75 9.84
C GLY A 90 12.61 0.49 9.24
N ARG A 91 13.39 -0.26 10.01
CA ARG A 91 14.10 -1.45 9.49
C ARG A 91 13.16 -2.56 8.99
N LYS A 92 11.98 -2.65 9.56
CA LYS A 92 11.04 -3.76 9.30
C LYS A 92 10.11 -3.47 8.12
N ASP A 93 9.79 -2.19 7.89
CA ASP A 93 9.03 -1.76 6.70
C ASP A 93 9.94 -1.61 5.46
N LEU A 94 11.27 -1.53 5.68
CA LEU A 94 12.27 -1.41 4.63
C LEU A 94 12.29 -2.63 3.69
N ALA A 95 12.15 -3.85 4.22
CA ALA A 95 12.12 -5.06 3.41
C ALA A 95 10.94 -5.06 2.42
N ALA A 96 9.74 -4.70 2.88
CA ALA A 96 8.57 -4.60 2.01
C ALA A 96 8.73 -3.48 0.96
N ALA A 97 9.33 -2.36 1.35
CA ALA A 97 9.63 -1.27 0.43
C ALA A 97 10.61 -1.69 -0.67
N LEU A 98 11.71 -2.33 -0.29
CA LEU A 98 12.73 -2.82 -1.23
C LEU A 98 12.15 -3.89 -2.16
N THR A 99 11.37 -4.84 -1.64
CA THR A 99 10.69 -5.85 -2.47
C THR A 99 9.79 -5.20 -3.52
N SER A 100 9.02 -4.18 -3.13
CA SER A 100 8.16 -3.45 -4.07
C SER A 100 8.98 -2.67 -5.10
N ILE A 101 10.08 -2.03 -4.72
CA ILE A 101 10.96 -1.29 -5.65
C ILE A 101 11.59 -2.25 -6.65
N ILE A 102 12.22 -3.33 -6.17
CA ILE A 102 12.88 -4.32 -7.02
C ILE A 102 11.87 -4.97 -7.95
N GLY A 103 10.71 -5.38 -7.42
CA GLY A 103 9.62 -5.96 -8.20
C GLY A 103 9.10 -5.01 -9.28
N GLY A 104 8.93 -3.74 -8.95
CA GLY A 104 8.54 -2.71 -9.91
C GLY A 104 9.55 -2.53 -11.02
N ILE A 105 10.85 -2.45 -10.69
CA ILE A 105 11.93 -2.34 -11.68
C ILE A 105 11.96 -3.59 -12.58
N LEU A 106 11.88 -4.79 -12.00
CA LEU A 106 11.88 -6.04 -12.76
C LEU A 106 10.74 -6.08 -13.77
N LEU A 107 9.53 -5.71 -13.37
CA LEU A 107 8.37 -5.67 -14.25
C LEU A 107 8.53 -4.64 -15.39
N ILE A 108 9.11 -3.46 -15.11
CA ILE A 108 9.35 -2.43 -16.13
C ILE A 108 10.45 -2.85 -17.10
N VAL A 109 11.56 -3.40 -16.59
CA VAL A 109 12.73 -3.75 -17.39
C VAL A 109 12.51 -5.03 -18.19
N ALA A 110 11.82 -6.02 -17.62
CA ALA A 110 11.55 -7.28 -18.32
C ALA A 110 10.58 -7.11 -19.51
N PHE A 111 9.76 -6.07 -19.50
CA PHE A 111 8.78 -5.81 -20.56
C PHE A 111 9.38 -5.62 -21.96
N PRO A 112 10.44 -4.81 -22.17
CA PRO A 112 11.04 -4.62 -23.49
C PRO A 112 11.72 -5.87 -24.06
N PHE A 113 12.09 -6.82 -23.21
CA PHE A 113 12.78 -8.05 -23.61
C PHE A 113 11.82 -9.22 -23.88
N SER A 114 10.51 -9.05 -23.57
CA SER A 114 9.51 -10.02 -23.99
C SER A 114 9.25 -9.83 -25.48
N SER A 115 9.82 -10.71 -26.32
CA SER A 115 9.68 -10.69 -27.78
C SER A 115 8.24 -10.95 -28.27
N TYR A 116 7.30 -11.12 -27.36
CA TYR A 116 5.91 -11.43 -27.62
C TYR A 116 5.00 -10.30 -27.13
N ARG A 117 4.00 -9.96 -27.95
CA ARG A 117 2.94 -8.99 -27.64
C ARG A 117 2.04 -9.40 -26.47
N ASP A 118 2.27 -10.58 -25.89
CA ASP A 118 1.54 -11.05 -24.74
C ASP A 118 2.01 -10.34 -23.48
N SER A 119 1.08 -10.06 -22.58
CA SER A 119 1.39 -9.43 -21.30
C SER A 119 2.45 -10.25 -20.55
N LEU A 120 3.38 -9.58 -19.86
CA LEU A 120 4.42 -10.26 -19.07
C LEU A 120 3.80 -11.22 -18.02
N ILE A 121 2.60 -10.92 -17.53
CA ILE A 121 1.88 -11.78 -16.58
C ILE A 121 1.35 -13.03 -17.28
N SER A 122 1.09 -12.98 -18.57
CA SER A 122 0.69 -14.16 -19.35
C SER A 122 1.88 -15.05 -19.74
N THR A 123 3.12 -14.55 -19.60
CA THR A 123 4.31 -15.38 -19.76
C THR A 123 4.66 -16.09 -18.44
N ASP A 124 5.31 -17.25 -18.52
CA ASP A 124 5.73 -18.00 -17.33
C ASP A 124 6.61 -17.16 -16.41
N ILE A 125 7.57 -16.42 -16.95
CA ILE A 125 8.48 -15.57 -16.17
C ILE A 125 7.71 -14.46 -15.47
N GLY A 126 6.80 -13.78 -16.15
CA GLY A 126 5.98 -12.72 -15.57
C GLY A 126 5.06 -13.25 -14.47
N ARG A 127 4.44 -14.39 -14.70
CA ARG A 127 3.56 -15.05 -13.74
C ARG A 127 4.30 -15.43 -12.46
N TYR A 128 5.43 -16.10 -12.57
CA TYR A 128 6.22 -16.50 -11.41
C TYR A 128 6.80 -15.28 -10.67
N SER A 129 7.29 -14.28 -11.41
CA SER A 129 7.80 -13.06 -10.80
C SER A 129 6.71 -12.29 -10.04
N PHE A 130 5.54 -12.10 -10.65
CA PHE A 130 4.40 -11.45 -10.00
C PHE A 130 3.95 -12.23 -8.76
N SER A 131 3.78 -13.54 -8.88
CA SER A 131 3.43 -14.42 -7.77
C SER A 131 4.42 -14.30 -6.62
N ALA A 132 5.72 -14.41 -6.90
CA ALA A 132 6.76 -14.30 -5.88
C ALA A 132 6.71 -12.94 -5.15
N ILE A 133 6.55 -11.84 -5.89
CA ILE A 133 6.45 -10.49 -5.31
C ILE A 133 5.23 -10.40 -4.38
N VAL A 134 4.04 -10.83 -4.85
CA VAL A 134 2.81 -10.77 -4.07
C VAL A 134 2.90 -11.64 -2.82
N MET A 135 3.44 -12.86 -2.94
CA MET A 135 3.65 -13.75 -1.79
C MET A 135 4.60 -13.15 -0.75
N ILE A 136 5.74 -12.58 -1.18
CA ILE A 136 6.71 -11.96 -0.27
C ILE A 136 6.06 -10.77 0.45
N ILE A 137 5.33 -9.91 -0.26
CA ILE A 137 4.62 -8.78 0.35
C ILE A 137 3.59 -9.29 1.37
N GLY A 138 2.81 -10.31 1.00
CA GLY A 138 1.83 -10.93 1.90
C GLY A 138 2.46 -11.49 3.16
N LEU A 139 3.54 -12.25 3.05
CA LEU A 139 4.29 -12.78 4.20
C LEU A 139 4.83 -11.67 5.10
N LEU A 140 5.37 -10.58 4.51
CA LEU A 140 5.84 -9.43 5.27
C LEU A 140 4.70 -8.71 6.01
N GLN A 141 3.50 -8.65 5.42
CA GLN A 141 2.31 -8.10 6.09
C GLN A 141 1.85 -8.99 7.24
N VAL A 142 1.80 -10.33 7.06
CA VAL A 142 1.49 -11.28 8.14
C VAL A 142 2.51 -11.12 9.27
N ARG A 143 3.80 -11.11 8.95
CA ARG A 143 4.86 -10.86 9.94
C ARG A 143 4.65 -9.55 10.68
N LYS A 144 4.33 -8.46 9.96
CA LYS A 144 4.02 -7.16 10.56
C LYS A 144 2.84 -7.25 11.53
N ALA A 145 1.77 -7.97 11.15
CA ALA A 145 0.61 -8.17 12.02
C ALA A 145 0.97 -8.89 13.31
N VAL A 146 1.81 -9.92 13.24
CA VAL A 146 2.18 -10.74 14.40
C VAL A 146 3.11 -9.97 15.36
N TYR A 147 4.14 -9.30 14.82
CA TYR A 147 5.25 -8.81 15.65
C TYR A 147 5.27 -7.31 15.92
N MET A 148 4.51 -6.50 15.17
CA MET A 148 4.75 -5.06 15.14
C MET A 148 3.55 -4.16 15.35
N THR A 149 2.33 -4.67 15.25
CA THR A 149 1.14 -3.81 15.25
C THR A 149 0.53 -3.74 16.64
N PRO A 150 0.67 -2.64 17.39
CA PRO A 150 0.08 -2.51 18.73
C PRO A 150 -1.43 -2.39 18.69
N GLN A 151 -2.01 -1.84 17.62
CA GLN A 151 -3.44 -1.63 17.48
C GLN A 151 -4.13 -2.89 16.94
N ARG A 152 -5.01 -3.49 17.75
CA ARG A 152 -5.72 -4.75 17.44
C ARG A 152 -6.43 -4.75 16.08
N ILE A 153 -7.06 -3.63 15.72
CA ILE A 153 -7.87 -3.53 14.48
C ILE A 153 -6.98 -3.50 13.24
N VAL A 154 -5.89 -2.72 13.27
CA VAL A 154 -4.91 -2.65 12.17
C VAL A 154 -4.17 -3.97 12.04
N LYS A 155 -3.91 -4.67 13.16
CA LYS A 155 -3.34 -6.02 13.19
C LYS A 155 -4.18 -7.01 12.39
N HIS A 156 -5.50 -7.06 12.61
CA HIS A 156 -6.38 -7.97 11.87
C HIS A 156 -6.40 -7.66 10.36
N ALA A 157 -6.43 -6.38 9.99
CA ALA A 157 -6.36 -5.99 8.58
C ALA A 157 -5.06 -6.49 7.92
N HIS A 158 -3.90 -6.27 8.53
CA HIS A 158 -2.62 -6.78 8.01
C HIS A 158 -2.59 -8.32 7.92
N LEU A 159 -3.15 -9.02 8.90
CA LEU A 159 -3.18 -10.49 8.90
C LEU A 159 -4.04 -11.02 7.75
N VAL A 160 -5.27 -10.54 7.64
CA VAL A 160 -6.23 -11.00 6.62
C VAL A 160 -5.72 -10.69 5.22
N PHE A 161 -5.30 -9.46 4.97
CA PHE A 161 -4.82 -9.08 3.64
C PHE A 161 -3.49 -9.73 3.28
N GLY A 162 -2.57 -9.87 4.23
CA GLY A 162 -1.34 -10.61 3.99
C GLY A 162 -1.57 -12.09 3.68
N ALA A 163 -2.51 -12.75 4.37
CA ALA A 163 -2.89 -14.12 4.05
C ALA A 163 -3.55 -14.23 2.66
N LEU A 164 -4.44 -13.30 2.30
CA LEU A 164 -5.05 -13.25 0.97
C LEU A 164 -4.01 -13.05 -0.13
N GLU A 165 -3.01 -12.19 0.07
CA GLU A 165 -1.93 -11.98 -0.91
C GLU A 165 -1.09 -13.26 -1.11
N VAL A 166 -0.79 -14.00 -0.03
CA VAL A 166 -0.10 -15.29 -0.14
C VAL A 166 -0.94 -16.29 -0.93
N ILE A 167 -2.24 -16.40 -0.62
CA ILE A 167 -3.14 -17.30 -1.34
C ILE A 167 -3.23 -16.90 -2.82
N LEU A 168 -3.39 -15.62 -3.14
CA LEU A 168 -3.43 -15.13 -4.51
C LEU A 168 -2.14 -15.42 -5.27
N GLY A 169 -0.98 -15.25 -4.63
CA GLY A 169 0.30 -15.62 -5.23
C GLY A 169 0.37 -17.10 -5.59
N ILE A 170 -0.10 -17.99 -4.71
CA ILE A 170 -0.20 -19.44 -4.98
C ILE A 170 -1.15 -19.71 -6.14
N VAL A 171 -2.32 -19.07 -6.15
CA VAL A 171 -3.33 -19.22 -7.20
C VAL A 171 -2.76 -18.83 -8.57
N VAL A 172 -2.01 -17.72 -8.65
CA VAL A 172 -1.35 -17.28 -9.90
C VAL A 172 -0.38 -18.33 -10.45
N VAL A 173 0.35 -19.02 -9.58
CA VAL A 173 1.24 -20.12 -10.01
C VAL A 173 0.44 -21.31 -10.56
N ALA A 174 -0.69 -21.62 -9.93
CA ALA A 174 -1.50 -22.79 -10.28
C ALA A 174 -2.37 -22.60 -11.52
N ILE A 175 -2.69 -21.37 -11.91
CA ILE A 175 -3.53 -21.08 -13.09
C ILE A 175 -2.69 -21.20 -14.37
N PRO A 176 -3.24 -21.80 -15.45
CA PRO A 176 -2.60 -21.81 -16.77
C PRO A 176 -2.30 -20.40 -17.28
N VAL A 177 -1.27 -20.27 -18.11
CA VAL A 177 -0.90 -19.01 -18.74
C VAL A 177 -2.04 -18.53 -19.64
N GLY A 178 -2.55 -17.31 -19.40
CA GLY A 178 -3.65 -16.75 -20.18
C GLY A 178 -4.19 -15.44 -19.57
N TRP A 179 -5.34 -15.01 -20.05
CA TRP A 179 -6.04 -13.82 -19.57
C TRP A 179 -6.45 -13.91 -18.09
N GLU A 180 -6.56 -15.14 -17.55
CA GLU A 180 -6.92 -15.42 -16.16
C GLU A 180 -5.92 -14.81 -15.18
N ALA A 181 -4.64 -14.82 -15.52
CA ALA A 181 -3.60 -14.19 -14.69
C ALA A 181 -3.82 -12.67 -14.54
N ASN A 182 -4.31 -12.02 -15.60
CA ASN A 182 -4.63 -10.60 -15.57
C ASN A 182 -5.86 -10.32 -14.71
N VAL A 183 -6.85 -11.22 -14.71
CA VAL A 183 -8.04 -11.14 -13.85
C VAL A 183 -7.61 -11.27 -12.37
N VAL A 184 -6.71 -12.19 -12.06
CA VAL A 184 -6.20 -12.33 -10.67
C VAL A 184 -5.43 -11.08 -10.24
N ALA A 185 -4.62 -10.49 -11.13
CA ALA A 185 -3.94 -9.23 -10.83
C ALA A 185 -4.92 -8.07 -10.62
N LEU A 186 -6.01 -8.01 -11.38
CA LEU A 186 -7.10 -7.04 -11.18
C LEU A 186 -7.75 -7.23 -9.80
N VAL A 187 -8.11 -8.46 -9.45
CA VAL A 187 -8.68 -8.79 -8.14
C VAL A 187 -7.73 -8.37 -7.02
N TRP A 188 -6.44 -8.66 -7.18
CA TRP A 188 -5.42 -8.25 -6.22
C TRP A 188 -5.36 -6.72 -6.05
N LEU A 189 -5.36 -5.94 -7.14
CA LEU A 189 -5.36 -4.48 -7.08
C LEU A 189 -6.57 -3.92 -6.34
N VAL A 190 -7.76 -4.49 -6.58
CA VAL A 190 -8.98 -4.09 -5.88
C VAL A 190 -8.89 -4.40 -4.39
N LEU A 191 -8.40 -5.59 -4.03
CA LEU A 191 -8.19 -5.96 -2.63
C LEU A 191 -7.19 -5.05 -1.94
N VAL A 192 -6.07 -4.73 -2.60
CA VAL A 192 -5.08 -3.79 -2.08
C VAL A 192 -5.70 -2.40 -1.87
N ALA A 193 -6.52 -1.91 -2.79
CA ALA A 193 -7.21 -0.63 -2.62
C ALA A 193 -8.13 -0.64 -1.40
N ILE A 194 -8.98 -1.68 -1.25
CA ILE A 194 -9.87 -1.85 -0.11
C ILE A 194 -9.07 -1.88 1.20
N TYR A 195 -7.98 -2.64 1.23
CA TYR A 195 -7.09 -2.72 2.39
C TYR A 195 -6.51 -1.35 2.74
N MET A 196 -5.93 -0.63 1.77
CA MET A 196 -5.30 0.66 2.00
C MET A 196 -6.30 1.70 2.53
N PHE A 197 -7.51 1.75 1.97
CA PHE A 197 -8.57 2.65 2.46
C PHE A 197 -9.07 2.26 3.84
N THR A 198 -9.19 0.97 4.12
CA THR A 198 -9.59 0.47 5.46
C THR A 198 -8.56 0.89 6.50
N VAL A 199 -7.26 0.70 6.24
CA VAL A 199 -6.19 1.12 7.14
C VAL A 199 -6.18 2.64 7.30
N ALA A 200 -6.30 3.39 6.20
CA ALA A 200 -6.33 4.86 6.24
C ALA A 200 -7.49 5.39 7.10
N ARG A 201 -8.67 4.79 6.96
CA ARG A 201 -9.86 5.14 7.75
C ARG A 201 -9.63 4.86 9.23
N ARG A 202 -9.15 3.66 9.57
CA ARG A 202 -8.89 3.26 10.97
C ARG A 202 -7.82 4.12 11.65
N LEU A 203 -6.80 4.56 10.88
CA LEU A 203 -5.80 5.49 11.40
C LEU A 203 -6.36 6.90 11.66
N ARG A 204 -7.46 7.29 11.01
CA ARG A 204 -8.13 8.57 11.28
C ARG A 204 -9.06 8.53 12.47
N GLU A 205 -9.61 7.36 12.74
CA GLU A 205 -10.56 7.13 13.87
C GLU A 205 -9.82 6.87 15.20
N ALA A 206 -8.50 6.61 15.18
CA ALA A 206 -7.64 6.36 16.35
C ALA A 206 -6.91 7.62 16.82
#